data_3c9ce483da1e987762843ada2d69954c
#
_entry.id   3c9ce483da1e987762843ada2d69954c
#
_cell.length_a   1.000
_cell.length_b   1.000
_cell.length_c   1.000
_cell.angle_alpha   90.00
_cell.angle_beta   90.00
_cell.angle_gamma   90.00
#
_symmetry.space_group_name_H-M   'P 1'
#
loop_
_entity.id
_entity.type
_entity.pdbx_description
1 polymer ?
#
loop_
_entity_poly.entity_id
_entity_poly.type
_entity_poly.pdbx_seq_one_letter_code
_entity_poly.pdbx_strand_id
1 'polypeptide(L)'
;MKTKLEAIANMTVIVMALAVGGVVLARYAASYHTPRSVAVGDHLARFPGLDWSPHRRTLLLVLNTGCHFCQDSVPFYQKLVQARRHDRDSVEVVAVFPNEAEIVRQFTTEENLVIRSVSGVPLDKLGVNATPTLILVNQEGRVQQSWVGVLTARQEIEVLKLASGS
;
A
#
# COMPACT_ATOMS: atom_id res chain seq x y z
N MET A 1 -16.98 -16.35 59.15
CA MET A 1 -17.68 -16.54 57.82
C MET A 1 -17.44 -15.39 56.85
N LYS A 2 -17.44 -14.13 57.31
CA LYS A 2 -17.21 -12.93 56.40
C LYS A 2 -15.91 -12.97 55.64
N THR A 3 -14.77 -13.30 56.26
CA THR A 3 -13.44 -13.33 55.62
C THR A 3 -13.28 -14.35 54.48
N LYS A 4 -13.98 -15.50 54.55
CA LYS A 4 -13.96 -16.50 53.46
C LYS A 4 -14.78 -16.03 52.25
N LEU A 5 -15.88 -15.32 52.48
CA LEU A 5 -16.73 -14.77 51.42
C LEU A 5 -16.02 -13.62 50.67
N GLU A 6 -15.32 -12.76 51.41
CA GLU A 6 -14.50 -11.69 50.83
C GLU A 6 -13.33 -12.22 50.03
N ALA A 7 -12.68 -13.28 50.48
CA ALA A 7 -11.58 -13.93 49.74
C ALA A 7 -12.08 -14.56 48.42
N ILE A 8 -13.25 -15.20 48.43
CA ILE A 8 -13.88 -15.78 47.24
C ILE A 8 -14.30 -14.67 46.27
N ALA A 9 -14.90 -13.58 46.73
CA ALA A 9 -15.27 -12.45 45.89
C ALA A 9 -14.06 -11.80 45.23
N ASN A 10 -12.97 -11.56 45.95
CA ASN A 10 -11.75 -11.00 45.40
C ASN A 10 -11.08 -11.94 44.38
N MET A 11 -11.07 -13.26 44.63
CA MET A 11 -10.56 -14.25 43.69
C MET A 11 -11.35 -14.25 42.38
N THR A 12 -12.69 -14.16 42.48
CA THR A 12 -13.55 -14.11 41.28
C THR A 12 -13.29 -12.86 40.45
N VAL A 13 -13.11 -11.70 41.07
CA VAL A 13 -12.78 -10.44 40.39
C VAL A 13 -11.42 -10.55 39.66
N ILE A 14 -10.41 -11.11 40.34
CA ILE A 14 -9.06 -11.29 39.74
C ILE A 14 -9.13 -12.23 38.53
N VAL A 15 -9.83 -13.36 38.65
CA VAL A 15 -9.96 -14.33 37.52
C VAL A 15 -10.70 -13.69 36.34
N MET A 16 -11.75 -12.93 36.61
CA MET A 16 -12.52 -12.22 35.57
C MET A 16 -11.66 -11.15 34.91
N ALA A 17 -10.88 -10.38 35.65
CA ALA A 17 -9.98 -9.36 35.11
C ALA A 17 -8.89 -9.99 34.22
N LEU A 18 -8.31 -11.13 34.64
CA LEU A 18 -7.33 -11.86 33.85
C LEU A 18 -7.93 -12.46 32.57
N ALA A 19 -9.15 -12.98 32.63
CA ALA A 19 -9.85 -13.51 31.46
C ALA A 19 -10.16 -12.41 30.43
N VAL A 20 -10.71 -11.27 30.88
CA VAL A 20 -10.98 -10.11 30.02
C VAL A 20 -9.69 -9.54 29.46
N GLY A 21 -8.66 -9.36 30.29
CA GLY A 21 -7.34 -8.89 29.86
C GLY A 21 -6.72 -9.82 28.82
N GLY A 22 -6.79 -11.12 29.03
CA GLY A 22 -6.31 -12.14 28.07
C GLY A 22 -7.04 -12.08 26.72
N VAL A 23 -8.36 -11.94 26.72
CA VAL A 23 -9.15 -11.80 25.48
C VAL A 23 -8.82 -10.50 24.75
N VAL A 24 -8.69 -9.39 25.47
CA VAL A 24 -8.31 -8.10 24.87
C VAL A 24 -6.90 -8.17 24.27
N LEU A 25 -5.95 -8.74 25.01
CA LEU A 25 -4.58 -8.92 24.54
C LEU A 25 -4.51 -9.83 23.30
N ALA A 26 -5.26 -10.94 23.31
CA ALA A 26 -5.33 -11.86 22.17
C ALA A 26 -5.95 -11.19 20.93
N ARG A 27 -7.01 -10.41 21.10
CA ARG A 27 -7.59 -9.62 20.00
C ARG A 27 -6.66 -8.53 19.51
N TYR A 28 -5.96 -7.86 20.42
CA TYR A 28 -4.96 -6.85 20.07
C TYR A 28 -3.78 -7.46 19.31
N ALA A 29 -3.24 -8.58 19.78
CA ALA A 29 -2.19 -9.34 19.09
C ALA A 29 -2.63 -9.88 17.72
N ALA A 30 -3.88 -10.36 17.60
CA ALA A 30 -4.46 -10.80 16.33
C ALA A 30 -4.68 -9.63 15.34
N SER A 31 -4.84 -8.41 15.82
CA SER A 31 -4.97 -7.20 15.00
C SER A 31 -3.62 -6.67 14.49
N TYR A 32 -2.50 -7.07 15.08
CA TYR A 32 -1.16 -6.84 14.53
C TYR A 32 -0.86 -7.83 13.40
N HIS A 33 -1.70 -7.82 12.37
CA HIS A 33 -1.27 -8.36 11.10
C HIS A 33 -0.19 -7.41 10.59
N THR A 34 1.07 -7.87 10.58
CA THR A 34 2.12 -7.20 9.82
C THR A 34 1.56 -6.91 8.44
N PRO A 35 1.62 -5.65 7.97
CA PRO A 35 1.15 -5.32 6.63
C PRO A 35 1.83 -6.28 5.67
N ARG A 36 1.02 -7.16 5.03
CA ARG A 36 1.53 -8.07 4.02
C ARG A 36 1.93 -7.21 2.83
N SER A 37 3.20 -6.87 2.77
CA SER A 37 3.76 -6.26 1.58
C SER A 37 3.76 -7.31 0.49
N VAL A 38 3.36 -6.90 -0.70
CA VAL A 38 3.48 -7.71 -1.91
C VAL A 38 4.93 -8.20 -2.00
N ALA A 39 5.12 -9.50 -2.05
CA ALA A 39 6.45 -10.11 -2.11
C ALA A 39 6.93 -10.23 -3.55
N VAL A 40 8.24 -10.16 -3.73
CA VAL A 40 8.87 -10.45 -5.03
C VAL A 40 8.49 -11.87 -5.46
N GLY A 41 8.04 -12.01 -6.71
CA GLY A 41 7.55 -13.27 -7.27
C GLY A 41 6.03 -13.46 -7.21
N ASP A 42 5.30 -12.69 -6.39
CA ASP A 42 3.84 -12.70 -6.39
C ASP A 42 3.29 -12.32 -7.76
N HIS A 43 2.12 -12.85 -8.10
CA HIS A 43 1.43 -12.53 -9.34
C HIS A 43 0.23 -11.64 -9.03
N LEU A 44 0.23 -10.42 -9.56
CA LEU A 44 -0.90 -9.50 -9.43
C LEU A 44 -1.99 -9.83 -10.46
N ALA A 45 -3.23 -9.87 -10.00
CA ALA A 45 -4.38 -10.02 -10.87
C ALA A 45 -4.52 -8.83 -11.83
N ARG A 46 -5.18 -9.06 -12.96
CA ARG A 46 -5.62 -7.97 -13.84
C ARG A 46 -6.89 -7.33 -13.30
N PHE A 47 -7.02 -6.03 -13.51
CA PHE A 47 -8.20 -5.28 -13.13
C PHE A 47 -8.70 -4.48 -14.34
N PRO A 48 -9.97 -4.10 -14.40
CA PRO A 48 -10.44 -3.17 -15.41
C PRO A 48 -9.59 -1.90 -15.43
N GLY A 49 -9.02 -1.57 -16.57
CA GLY A 49 -8.11 -0.43 -16.72
C GLY A 49 -6.65 -0.68 -16.27
N LEU A 50 -6.32 -1.86 -15.79
CA LEU A 50 -4.97 -2.26 -15.42
C LEU A 50 -4.60 -3.59 -16.09
N ASP A 51 -4.10 -3.49 -17.32
CA ASP A 51 -3.57 -4.61 -18.07
C ASP A 51 -2.05 -4.54 -18.13
N TRP A 52 -1.41 -5.71 -18.03
CA TRP A 52 0.03 -5.80 -18.16
C TRP A 52 0.42 -5.63 -19.63
N SER A 53 1.24 -4.62 -19.93
CA SER A 53 1.71 -4.40 -21.28
C SER A 53 2.64 -5.55 -21.71
N PRO A 54 2.40 -6.21 -22.86
CA PRO A 54 3.27 -7.28 -23.35
C PRO A 54 4.67 -6.79 -23.72
N HIS A 55 4.90 -5.49 -23.74
CA HIS A 55 6.16 -4.88 -24.22
C HIS A 55 6.89 -4.07 -23.14
N ARG A 56 6.30 -3.90 -21.93
CA ARG A 56 6.85 -3.01 -20.90
C ARG A 56 6.67 -3.57 -19.51
N ARG A 57 7.60 -3.24 -18.61
CA ARG A 57 7.40 -3.34 -17.18
C ARG A 57 6.45 -2.23 -16.74
N THR A 58 5.71 -2.45 -15.67
CA THR A 58 4.80 -1.45 -15.11
C THR A 58 5.18 -1.15 -13.67
N LEU A 59 5.33 0.13 -13.35
CA LEU A 59 5.47 0.62 -11.99
C LEU A 59 4.12 1.13 -11.50
N LEU A 60 3.54 0.42 -10.55
CA LEU A 60 2.31 0.81 -9.90
C LEU A 60 2.63 1.74 -8.73
N LEU A 61 1.96 2.88 -8.67
CA LEU A 61 1.90 3.75 -7.51
C LEU A 61 0.58 3.49 -6.81
N VAL A 62 0.56 2.64 -5.79
CA VAL A 62 -0.65 2.34 -5.01
C VAL A 62 -0.82 3.41 -3.96
N LEU A 63 -1.79 4.29 -4.18
CA LEU A 63 -2.01 5.52 -3.43
C LEU A 63 -3.43 5.55 -2.84
N ASN A 64 -3.64 6.43 -1.85
CA ASN A 64 -4.96 6.76 -1.33
C ASN A 64 -5.05 8.28 -1.17
N THR A 65 -6.13 8.89 -1.65
CA THR A 65 -6.30 10.34 -1.65
C THR A 65 -6.36 10.96 -0.25
N GLY A 66 -6.82 10.20 0.76
CA GLY A 66 -6.84 10.61 2.15
C GLY A 66 -5.56 10.27 2.95
N CYS A 67 -4.52 9.75 2.28
CA CYS A 67 -3.28 9.37 2.93
C CYS A 67 -2.27 10.52 2.93
N HIS A 68 -1.92 11.04 4.10
CA HIS A 68 -0.95 12.13 4.27
C HIS A 68 0.41 11.81 3.64
N PHE A 69 0.95 10.62 3.86
CA PHE A 69 2.22 10.18 3.27
C PHE A 69 2.18 10.09 1.73
N CYS A 70 1.00 9.83 1.15
CA CYS A 70 0.82 9.88 -0.30
C CYS A 70 0.91 11.31 -0.82
N GLN A 71 0.29 12.27 -0.11
CA GLN A 71 0.35 13.69 -0.43
C GLN A 71 1.78 14.23 -0.30
N ASP A 72 2.48 13.91 0.78
CA ASP A 72 3.89 14.30 1.00
C ASP A 72 4.82 13.79 -0.10
N SER A 73 4.48 12.66 -0.72
CA SER A 73 5.28 12.04 -1.78
C SER A 73 4.97 12.55 -3.19
N VAL A 74 3.97 13.42 -3.36
CA VAL A 74 3.58 13.97 -4.69
C VAL A 74 4.73 14.64 -5.44
N PRO A 75 5.60 15.46 -4.80
CA PRO A 75 6.74 16.04 -5.50
C PRO A 75 7.68 15.02 -6.14
N PHE A 76 7.83 13.85 -5.51
CA PHE A 76 8.58 12.74 -6.09
C PHE A 76 7.84 12.12 -7.28
N TYR A 77 6.53 11.89 -7.18
CA TYR A 77 5.74 11.33 -8.28
C TYR A 77 5.70 12.23 -9.50
N GLN A 78 5.67 13.54 -9.32
CA GLN A 78 5.79 14.51 -10.41
C GLN A 78 7.14 14.37 -11.13
N LYS A 79 8.25 14.27 -10.39
CA LYS A 79 9.60 14.02 -10.95
C LYS A 79 9.63 12.69 -11.70
N LEU A 80 9.03 11.65 -11.15
CA LEU A 80 8.98 10.31 -11.74
C LEU A 80 8.24 10.32 -13.10
N VAL A 81 7.10 11.00 -13.16
CA VAL A 81 6.31 11.15 -14.40
C VAL A 81 7.10 11.94 -15.46
N GLN A 82 7.83 12.98 -15.05
CA GLN A 82 8.67 13.77 -15.96
C GLN A 82 9.90 13.01 -16.45
N ALA A 83 10.50 12.17 -15.61
CA ALA A 83 11.69 11.39 -15.92
C ALA A 83 11.42 10.22 -16.89
N ARG A 84 10.15 9.77 -17.00
CA ARG A 84 9.82 8.62 -17.87
C ARG A 84 10.07 8.95 -19.32
N ARG A 85 10.73 8.05 -20.03
CA ARG A 85 10.89 8.13 -21.49
C ARG A 85 9.71 7.45 -22.17
N HIS A 86 9.41 7.86 -23.40
CA HIS A 86 8.34 7.30 -24.22
C HIS A 86 8.83 6.20 -25.17
N ASP A 87 10.03 5.65 -24.95
CA ASP A 87 10.58 4.56 -25.75
C ASP A 87 10.01 3.18 -25.30
N ARG A 88 10.24 2.17 -26.13
CA ARG A 88 9.68 0.82 -25.91
C ARG A 88 10.23 0.11 -24.68
N ASP A 89 11.39 0.49 -24.21
CA ASP A 89 12.08 -0.13 -23.07
C ASP A 89 11.79 0.59 -21.74
N SER A 90 11.00 1.70 -21.78
CA SER A 90 10.65 2.45 -20.60
C SER A 90 9.60 1.73 -19.74
N VAL A 91 9.65 1.97 -18.43
CA VAL A 91 8.64 1.51 -17.48
C VAL A 91 7.37 2.34 -17.63
N GLU A 92 6.22 1.69 -17.78
CA GLU A 92 4.94 2.38 -17.69
C GLU A 92 4.63 2.71 -16.22
N VAL A 93 4.31 3.96 -15.93
CA VAL A 93 3.95 4.39 -14.57
C VAL A 93 2.44 4.59 -14.49
N VAL A 94 1.79 3.88 -13.58
CA VAL A 94 0.33 3.90 -13.39
C VAL A 94 0.01 4.11 -11.91
N ALA A 95 -0.81 5.11 -11.59
CA ALA A 95 -1.33 5.29 -10.24
C ALA A 95 -2.60 4.45 -10.04
N VAL A 96 -2.70 3.76 -8.91
CA VAL A 96 -3.83 2.90 -8.56
C VAL A 96 -4.40 3.35 -7.23
N PHE A 97 -5.72 3.55 -7.19
CA PHE A 97 -6.43 4.08 -6.04
C PHE A 97 -7.61 3.19 -5.64
N PRO A 98 -7.87 3.00 -4.34
CA PRO A 98 -9.12 2.40 -3.85
C PRO A 98 -10.30 3.36 -3.95
N ASN A 99 -10.05 4.65 -4.09
CA ASN A 99 -11.02 5.73 -4.12
C ASN A 99 -11.83 5.75 -5.43
N GLU A 100 -13.00 6.34 -5.40
CA GLU A 100 -13.85 6.55 -6.57
C GLU A 100 -13.20 7.49 -7.61
N ALA A 101 -13.57 7.32 -8.87
CA ALA A 101 -12.93 8.01 -10.01
C ALA A 101 -12.99 9.54 -9.89
N GLU A 102 -14.09 10.09 -9.38
CA GLU A 102 -14.26 11.53 -9.21
C GLU A 102 -13.27 12.09 -8.17
N ILE A 103 -13.11 11.41 -7.02
CA ILE A 103 -12.17 11.79 -5.96
C ILE A 103 -10.73 11.70 -6.46
N VAL A 104 -10.41 10.65 -7.24
CA VAL A 104 -9.08 10.47 -7.83
C VAL A 104 -8.78 11.58 -8.84
N ARG A 105 -9.75 11.95 -9.67
CA ARG A 105 -9.60 13.03 -10.64
C ARG A 105 -9.37 14.37 -9.96
N GLN A 106 -10.13 14.67 -8.90
CA GLN A 106 -9.94 15.88 -8.10
C GLN A 106 -8.52 15.92 -7.52
N PHE A 107 -8.10 14.87 -6.83
CA PHE A 107 -6.77 14.74 -6.23
C PHE A 107 -5.66 14.94 -7.27
N THR A 108 -5.72 14.22 -8.41
CA THR A 108 -4.67 14.33 -9.45
C THR A 108 -4.62 15.72 -10.08
N THR A 109 -5.75 16.43 -10.15
CA THR A 109 -5.83 17.79 -10.66
C THR A 109 -5.25 18.79 -9.65
N GLU A 110 -5.66 18.73 -8.39
CA GLU A 110 -5.18 19.60 -7.32
C GLU A 110 -3.66 19.46 -7.11
N GLU A 111 -3.16 18.23 -7.17
CA GLU A 111 -1.74 17.93 -7.00
C GLU A 111 -0.93 18.05 -8.31
N ASN A 112 -1.54 18.51 -9.40
CA ASN A 112 -0.90 18.62 -10.71
C ASN A 112 -0.13 17.35 -11.12
N LEU A 113 -0.72 16.19 -10.86
CA LEU A 113 -0.14 14.87 -11.13
C LEU A 113 -0.67 14.30 -12.45
N VAL A 114 0.01 14.58 -13.56
CA VAL A 114 -0.39 14.13 -14.91
C VAL A 114 0.05 12.68 -15.13
N ILE A 115 -0.75 11.74 -14.63
CA ILE A 115 -0.46 10.31 -14.66
C ILE A 115 -1.69 9.51 -15.09
N ARG A 116 -1.46 8.36 -15.77
CA ARG A 116 -2.52 7.38 -15.95
C ARG A 116 -2.95 6.85 -14.59
N SER A 117 -4.23 6.95 -14.28
CA SER A 117 -4.78 6.49 -13.00
C SER A 117 -5.87 5.46 -13.19
N VAL A 118 -5.95 4.50 -12.28
CA VAL A 118 -7.00 3.48 -12.17
C VAL A 118 -7.62 3.61 -10.79
N SER A 119 -8.93 3.80 -10.74
CA SER A 119 -9.71 4.03 -9.51
C SER A 119 -10.54 2.80 -9.14
N GLY A 120 -11.00 2.74 -7.88
CA GLY A 120 -11.89 1.68 -7.40
C GLY A 120 -11.23 0.31 -7.25
N VAL A 121 -9.89 0.24 -7.15
CA VAL A 121 -9.17 -1.02 -6.97
C VAL A 121 -8.96 -1.27 -5.48
N PRO A 122 -9.59 -2.29 -4.87
CA PRO A 122 -9.38 -2.62 -3.48
C PRO A 122 -7.93 -3.01 -3.19
N LEU A 123 -7.31 -2.44 -2.15
CA LEU A 123 -5.90 -2.65 -1.82
C LEU A 123 -5.58 -4.11 -1.48
N ASP A 124 -6.52 -4.81 -0.83
CA ASP A 124 -6.40 -6.23 -0.49
C ASP A 124 -6.25 -7.13 -1.74
N LYS A 125 -6.89 -6.74 -2.85
CA LYS A 125 -6.76 -7.43 -4.14
C LYS A 125 -5.36 -7.29 -4.75
N LEU A 126 -4.66 -6.22 -4.40
CA LEU A 126 -3.25 -6.02 -4.74
C LEU A 126 -2.31 -6.65 -3.70
N GLY A 127 -2.83 -7.21 -2.62
CA GLY A 127 -2.04 -7.67 -1.48
C GLY A 127 -1.33 -6.53 -0.73
N VAL A 128 -1.86 -5.30 -0.82
CA VAL A 128 -1.28 -4.09 -0.24
C VAL A 128 -2.10 -3.66 0.97
N ASN A 129 -1.46 -3.46 2.12
CA ASN A 129 -2.12 -3.05 3.36
C ASN A 129 -1.72 -1.64 3.83
N ALA A 130 -0.82 -0.99 3.12
CA ALA A 130 -0.36 0.35 3.45
C ALA A 130 -0.15 1.19 2.19
N THR A 131 -0.39 2.49 2.28
CA THR A 131 -0.11 3.47 1.22
C THR A 131 0.79 4.57 1.75
N PRO A 132 1.68 5.10 0.93
CA PRO A 132 1.95 4.69 -0.46
C PRO A 132 2.68 3.34 -0.53
N THR A 133 2.46 2.59 -1.60
CA THR A 133 3.27 1.41 -1.96
C THR A 133 3.59 1.47 -3.46
N LEU A 134 4.85 1.29 -3.81
CA LEU A 134 5.28 1.18 -5.20
C LEU A 134 5.55 -0.29 -5.51
N ILE A 135 5.10 -0.76 -6.69
CA ILE A 135 5.26 -2.14 -7.11
C ILE A 135 5.72 -2.16 -8.57
N LEU A 136 6.89 -2.71 -8.81
CA LEU A 136 7.38 -2.98 -10.16
C LEU A 136 6.95 -4.38 -10.58
N VAL A 137 6.22 -4.47 -11.69
CA VAL A 137 5.80 -5.75 -12.28
C VAL A 137 6.37 -5.92 -13.68
N ASN A 138 6.58 -7.17 -14.06
CA ASN A 138 6.95 -7.53 -15.40
C ASN A 138 5.71 -7.65 -16.33
N GLN A 139 5.94 -8.05 -17.56
CA GLN A 139 4.93 -8.18 -18.62
C GLN A 139 3.84 -9.22 -18.30
N GLU A 140 4.12 -10.17 -17.43
CA GLU A 140 3.17 -11.19 -16.98
C GLU A 140 2.42 -10.78 -15.69
N GLY A 141 2.70 -9.58 -15.12
CA GLY A 141 2.12 -9.14 -13.85
C GLY A 141 2.81 -9.74 -12.62
N ARG A 142 4.02 -10.28 -12.77
CA ARG A 142 4.80 -10.81 -11.65
C ARG A 142 5.62 -9.70 -11.00
N VAL A 143 5.53 -9.60 -9.70
CA VAL A 143 6.24 -8.59 -8.90
C VAL A 143 7.74 -8.83 -8.97
N GLN A 144 8.46 -7.82 -9.41
CA GLN A 144 9.93 -7.79 -9.46
C GLN A 144 10.51 -7.09 -8.24
N GLN A 145 9.84 -6.03 -7.77
CA GLN A 145 10.28 -5.24 -6.62
C GLN A 145 9.10 -4.50 -6.01
N SER A 146 9.16 -4.21 -4.70
CA SER A 146 8.15 -3.40 -4.01
C SER A 146 8.80 -2.53 -2.94
N TRP A 147 8.23 -1.34 -2.73
CA TRP A 147 8.62 -0.38 -1.71
C TRP A 147 7.36 0.07 -0.96
N VAL A 148 7.36 -0.03 0.34
CA VAL A 148 6.23 0.33 1.20
C VAL A 148 6.56 1.60 1.98
N GLY A 149 5.63 2.55 2.00
CA GLY A 149 5.78 3.83 2.68
C GLY A 149 6.51 4.89 1.85
N VAL A 150 6.89 5.98 2.50
CA VAL A 150 7.65 7.07 1.90
C VAL A 150 9.05 6.57 1.55
N LEU A 151 9.49 6.84 0.33
CA LEU A 151 10.80 6.41 -0.12
C LEU A 151 11.92 7.22 0.54
N THR A 152 13.02 6.56 0.85
CA THR A 152 14.26 7.23 1.18
C THR A 152 14.89 7.85 -0.07
N ALA A 153 15.75 8.86 0.07
CA ALA A 153 16.43 9.49 -1.06
C ALA A 153 17.17 8.50 -1.97
N ARG A 154 17.72 7.43 -1.40
CA ARG A 154 18.38 6.35 -2.15
C ARG A 154 17.39 5.57 -3.01
N GLN A 155 16.22 5.24 -2.44
CA GLN A 155 15.14 4.53 -3.15
C GLN A 155 14.52 5.40 -4.25
N GLU A 156 14.36 6.70 -4.00
CA GLU A 156 13.90 7.64 -5.05
C GLU A 156 14.83 7.65 -6.26
N ILE A 157 16.14 7.70 -6.04
CA ILE A 157 17.14 7.63 -7.12
C ILE A 157 17.05 6.29 -7.89
N GLU A 158 16.87 5.19 -7.17
CA GLU A 158 16.71 3.87 -7.76
C GLU A 158 15.46 3.80 -8.66
N VAL A 159 14.33 4.24 -8.14
CA VAL A 159 13.06 4.25 -8.88
C VAL A 159 13.09 5.18 -10.09
N LEU A 160 13.73 6.36 -9.97
CA LEU A 160 13.92 7.27 -11.09
C LEU A 160 14.78 6.66 -12.19
N LYS A 161 15.86 5.94 -11.86
CA LYS A 161 16.68 5.21 -12.84
C LYS A 161 15.87 4.13 -13.55
N LEU A 162 15.04 3.38 -12.83
CA LEU A 162 14.16 2.38 -13.45
C LEU A 162 13.18 3.01 -14.45
N ALA A 163 12.64 4.19 -14.14
CA ALA A 163 11.70 4.89 -15.01
C ALA A 163 12.36 5.54 -16.22
N SER A 164 13.63 5.97 -16.10
CA SER A 164 14.39 6.60 -17.19
C SER A 164 15.08 5.59 -18.13
N GLY A 165 15.07 4.29 -17.79
CA GLY A 165 15.72 3.27 -18.60
C GLY A 165 17.25 3.33 -18.58
N SER A 166 17.83 3.88 -17.50
CA SER A 166 19.28 4.12 -17.35
C SER A 166 19.93 3.05 -16.51
#